data_98fcd90ed70c44ee03a6993a65bb204e
#
_entry.id   98fcd90ed70c44ee03a6993a65bb204e
#
_cell.length_a   1.000
_cell.length_b   1.000
_cell.length_c   1.000
_cell.angle_alpha   90.00
_cell.angle_beta   90.00
_cell.angle_gamma   90.00
#
_symmetry.space_group_name_H-M   'P 1'
#
loop_
_entity.id
_entity.type
_entity.pdbx_description
1 polymer ?
#
loop_
_entity_poly.entity_id
_entity_poly.type
_entity_poly.pdbx_seq_one_letter_code
_entity_poly.pdbx_strand_id
1 'polypeptide(L)'
;ALGYDMYSNPVRRAAMDEAERTVRPTASGKVVLQQEGPGGSPGFLIYMPVFDATADSRRLRGFIYSPYNASEFLESAAELVDLKGMQLALYDREPSKESRLAMIAGTGEGMGRAVTQDLLIANRPMKLQVRSVGNGSLSTISMVVLLFGLAVASLLMLVSRLLTKQMVEDQRALAWFAEQNSIRNSLTRELNHRVKNTLANVLSIVTL
;
A
#
# COMPACT_ATOMS: atom_id res chain seq x y z
N ALA A 1 -33.38 31.96 -13.06
CA ALA A 1 -32.99 32.28 -14.45
C ALA A 1 -34.16 32.08 -15.42
N LEU A 2 -35.24 32.85 -15.24
CA LEU A 2 -36.31 32.92 -16.23
C LEU A 2 -35.71 33.48 -17.54
N GLY A 3 -35.91 32.77 -18.67
CA GLY A 3 -35.45 33.20 -19.98
C GLY A 3 -34.04 32.71 -20.39
N TYR A 4 -33.38 31.95 -19.60
CA TYR A 4 -32.10 31.33 -20.00
C TYR A 4 -32.33 30.11 -20.92
N ASP A 5 -31.80 30.19 -22.13
CA ASP A 5 -31.86 29.06 -23.06
C ASP A 5 -30.84 27.98 -22.67
N MET A 6 -31.35 26.93 -22.05
CA MET A 6 -30.55 25.78 -21.61
C MET A 6 -29.95 25.00 -22.78
N TYR A 7 -30.57 25.03 -23.94
CA TYR A 7 -30.16 24.32 -25.14
C TYR A 7 -29.03 25.01 -25.91
N SER A 8 -28.78 26.29 -25.63
CA SER A 8 -27.69 27.04 -26.25
C SER A 8 -26.30 26.54 -25.82
N ASN A 9 -26.20 25.96 -24.63
CA ASN A 9 -24.93 25.39 -24.13
C ASN A 9 -24.70 23.99 -24.69
N PRO A 10 -23.57 23.73 -25.38
CA PRO A 10 -23.32 22.45 -26.05
C PRO A 10 -23.25 21.26 -25.11
N VAL A 11 -22.72 21.43 -23.86
CA VAL A 11 -22.64 20.38 -22.87
C VAL A 11 -24.02 19.97 -22.36
N ARG A 12 -24.88 20.93 -22.13
CA ARG A 12 -26.27 20.71 -21.70
C ARG A 12 -27.09 20.10 -22.82
N ARG A 13 -26.98 20.63 -24.05
CA ARG A 13 -27.64 20.11 -25.26
C ARG A 13 -27.35 18.64 -25.46
N ALA A 14 -26.07 18.23 -25.43
CA ALA A 14 -25.67 16.83 -25.59
C ALA A 14 -26.35 15.90 -24.59
N ALA A 15 -26.54 16.35 -23.35
CA ALA A 15 -27.25 15.56 -22.35
C ALA A 15 -28.76 15.52 -22.56
N MET A 16 -29.37 16.61 -23.05
CA MET A 16 -30.80 16.66 -23.38
C MET A 16 -31.10 15.76 -24.59
N ASP A 17 -30.28 15.82 -25.64
CA ASP A 17 -30.42 14.97 -26.84
C ASP A 17 -30.27 13.47 -26.48
N GLU A 18 -29.32 13.14 -25.61
CA GLU A 18 -29.13 11.77 -25.15
C GLU A 18 -30.27 11.28 -24.24
N ALA A 19 -30.80 12.17 -23.39
CA ALA A 19 -31.97 11.87 -22.55
C ALA A 19 -33.23 11.61 -23.41
N GLU A 20 -33.45 12.42 -24.44
CA GLU A 20 -34.53 12.22 -25.39
C GLU A 20 -34.38 10.89 -26.15
N ARG A 21 -33.21 10.63 -26.69
CA ARG A 21 -32.90 9.42 -27.45
C ARG A 21 -33.06 8.15 -26.63
N THR A 22 -32.59 8.13 -25.38
CA THR A 22 -32.59 6.95 -24.51
C THR A 22 -33.86 6.81 -23.67
N VAL A 23 -34.66 7.88 -23.58
CA VAL A 23 -35.83 7.96 -22.68
C VAL A 23 -35.46 7.69 -21.22
N ARG A 24 -34.25 8.12 -20.84
CA ARG A 24 -33.69 7.91 -19.49
C ARG A 24 -33.16 9.24 -18.93
N PRO A 25 -33.17 9.40 -17.59
CA PRO A 25 -32.46 10.49 -16.97
C PRO A 25 -31.00 10.46 -17.40
N THR A 26 -30.47 11.59 -17.87
CA THR A 26 -29.09 11.70 -18.35
C THR A 26 -28.39 12.90 -17.73
N ALA A 27 -27.20 12.65 -17.15
CA ALA A 27 -26.37 13.69 -16.58
C ALA A 27 -25.62 14.47 -17.67
N SER A 28 -25.50 15.78 -17.51
CA SER A 28 -24.63 16.61 -18.35
C SER A 28 -23.16 16.36 -18.02
N GLY A 29 -22.27 16.80 -18.89
CA GLY A 29 -20.87 17.01 -18.52
C GLY A 29 -20.70 18.12 -17.49
N LYS A 30 -19.44 18.40 -17.17
CA LYS A 30 -19.05 19.49 -16.28
C LYS A 30 -19.62 20.84 -16.76
N VAL A 31 -20.35 21.48 -15.90
CA VAL A 31 -20.87 22.85 -16.10
C VAL A 31 -20.60 23.71 -14.88
N VAL A 32 -20.52 25.01 -15.06
CA VAL A 32 -20.54 25.95 -13.94
C VAL A 32 -22.00 26.33 -13.67
N LEU A 33 -22.43 26.14 -12.42
CA LEU A 33 -23.80 26.43 -12.01
C LEU A 33 -23.95 27.95 -11.83
N GLN A 34 -24.78 28.55 -12.67
CA GLN A 34 -25.00 30.02 -12.65
C GLN A 34 -25.74 30.53 -11.41
N GLN A 35 -26.34 29.66 -10.64
CA GLN A 35 -27.05 30.01 -9.40
C GLN A 35 -26.12 30.45 -8.26
N GLU A 36 -24.82 30.16 -8.36
CA GLU A 36 -23.82 30.48 -7.35
C GLU A 36 -23.05 31.79 -7.63
N GLY A 37 -23.42 32.54 -8.65
CA GLY A 37 -22.79 33.82 -9.00
C GLY A 37 -21.48 33.69 -9.80
N PRO A 38 -20.72 34.78 -10.01
CA PRO A 38 -19.45 34.78 -10.70
C PRO A 38 -18.42 34.04 -9.84
N GLY A 39 -18.00 32.87 -10.28
CA GLY A 39 -17.09 31.95 -9.56
C GLY A 39 -17.77 30.67 -9.10
N GLY A 40 -18.97 30.38 -9.58
CA GLY A 40 -19.75 29.19 -9.20
C GLY A 40 -18.97 27.89 -9.30
N SER A 41 -19.28 26.96 -8.39
CA SER A 41 -18.64 25.67 -8.29
C SER A 41 -18.94 24.78 -9.50
N PRO A 42 -18.04 23.90 -9.89
CA PRO A 42 -18.30 22.88 -10.90
C PRO A 42 -19.46 21.98 -10.48
N GLY A 43 -20.32 21.67 -11.42
CA GLY A 43 -21.44 20.78 -11.18
C GLY A 43 -21.87 20.06 -12.44
N PHE A 44 -22.99 19.38 -12.36
CA PHE A 44 -23.67 18.75 -13.48
C PHE A 44 -25.19 18.85 -13.29
N LEU A 45 -25.92 18.68 -14.38
CA LEU A 45 -27.39 18.68 -14.37
C LEU A 45 -27.86 17.31 -14.80
N ILE A 46 -28.92 16.82 -14.16
CA ILE A 46 -29.62 15.62 -14.63
C ILE A 46 -30.88 16.06 -15.34
N TYR A 47 -31.04 15.67 -16.59
CA TYR A 47 -32.20 15.93 -17.41
C TYR A 47 -33.07 14.69 -17.53
N MET A 48 -34.35 14.80 -17.24
CA MET A 48 -35.36 13.77 -17.43
C MET A 48 -36.34 14.21 -18.52
N PRO A 49 -36.45 13.50 -19.66
CA PRO A 49 -37.31 13.88 -20.71
C PRO A 49 -38.80 13.63 -20.34
N VAL A 50 -39.67 14.53 -20.71
CA VAL A 50 -41.11 14.41 -20.51
C VAL A 50 -41.78 14.33 -21.88
N PHE A 51 -42.52 13.24 -22.09
CA PHE A 51 -43.22 12.99 -23.35
C PHE A 51 -44.73 13.14 -23.17
N ASP A 52 -45.43 13.45 -24.27
CA ASP A 52 -46.86 13.48 -24.28
C ASP A 52 -47.42 12.05 -24.24
N ALA A 53 -48.37 11.80 -23.34
CA ALA A 53 -48.99 10.49 -23.15
C ALA A 53 -50.09 10.15 -24.17
N THR A 54 -50.51 11.12 -24.98
CA THR A 54 -51.74 11.00 -25.81
C THR A 54 -51.49 10.70 -27.27
N ALA A 55 -50.22 10.57 -27.68
CA ALA A 55 -49.93 10.39 -29.12
C ALA A 55 -49.38 8.98 -29.45
N ASP A 56 -49.81 8.41 -30.56
CA ASP A 56 -49.20 7.25 -31.24
C ASP A 56 -47.71 7.47 -31.59
N SER A 57 -47.27 8.74 -31.56
CA SER A 57 -45.88 9.18 -31.69
C SER A 57 -45.41 9.86 -30.38
N ARG A 58 -44.37 9.33 -29.79
CA ARG A 58 -43.72 9.97 -28.60
C ARG A 58 -43.23 11.37 -28.97
N ARG A 59 -44.03 12.41 -28.62
CA ARG A 59 -43.62 13.78 -28.81
C ARG A 59 -42.97 14.32 -27.53
N LEU A 60 -41.72 14.76 -27.62
CA LEU A 60 -41.06 15.43 -26.50
C LEU A 60 -41.82 16.72 -26.15
N ARG A 61 -42.19 16.87 -24.89
CA ARG A 61 -42.86 18.04 -24.34
C ARG A 61 -41.88 19.01 -23.65
N GLY A 62 -40.79 18.43 -23.10
CA GLY A 62 -39.77 19.20 -22.41
C GLY A 62 -38.92 18.33 -21.49
N PHE A 63 -38.20 18.97 -20.62
CA PHE A 63 -37.32 18.30 -19.64
C PHE A 63 -37.61 18.81 -18.23
N ILE A 64 -37.60 17.89 -17.27
CA ILE A 64 -37.40 18.21 -15.86
C ILE A 64 -35.90 18.11 -15.63
N TYR A 65 -35.30 19.06 -14.93
CA TYR A 65 -33.90 19.03 -14.62
C TYR A 65 -33.60 19.32 -13.14
N SER A 66 -32.52 18.76 -12.63
CA SER A 66 -32.01 19.04 -11.30
C SER A 66 -30.51 19.37 -11.37
N PRO A 67 -30.08 20.51 -10.82
CA PRO A 67 -28.67 20.85 -10.72
C PRO A 67 -28.06 20.19 -9.49
N TYR A 68 -26.81 19.70 -9.63
CA TYR A 68 -26.02 19.14 -8.58
C TYR A 68 -24.66 19.84 -8.49
N ASN A 69 -24.39 20.46 -7.35
CA ASN A 69 -23.03 20.88 -7.01
C ASN A 69 -22.18 19.65 -6.80
N ALA A 70 -21.09 19.51 -7.56
CA ALA A 70 -20.31 18.29 -7.54
C ALA A 70 -19.56 18.07 -6.20
N SER A 71 -19.19 19.16 -5.52
CA SER A 71 -18.55 19.06 -4.20
C SER A 71 -19.53 18.56 -3.14
N GLU A 72 -20.73 19.18 -3.05
CA GLU A 72 -21.77 18.76 -2.12
C GLU A 72 -22.25 17.32 -2.39
N PHE A 73 -22.36 16.95 -3.67
CA PHE A 73 -22.70 15.60 -4.08
C PHE A 73 -21.65 14.57 -3.59
N LEU A 74 -20.36 14.89 -3.78
CA LEU A 74 -19.27 14.01 -3.37
C LEU A 74 -19.14 13.96 -1.84
N GLU A 75 -19.33 15.08 -1.14
CA GLU A 75 -19.32 15.18 0.32
C GLU A 75 -20.43 14.34 0.93
N SER A 76 -21.66 14.48 0.45
CA SER A 76 -22.80 13.67 0.93
C SER A 76 -22.58 12.16 0.73
N ALA A 77 -21.97 11.77 -0.39
CA ALA A 77 -21.61 10.38 -0.61
C ALA A 77 -20.47 9.92 0.32
N ALA A 78 -19.56 10.81 0.66
CA ALA A 78 -18.40 10.58 1.52
C ALA A 78 -18.77 10.47 3.01
N GLU A 79 -19.84 11.12 3.46
CA GLU A 79 -20.33 11.01 4.84
C GLU A 79 -20.70 9.58 5.23
N LEU A 80 -21.02 8.73 4.25
CA LEU A 80 -21.34 7.32 4.46
C LEU A 80 -20.12 6.43 4.68
N VAL A 81 -18.90 6.97 4.50
CA VAL A 81 -17.64 6.21 4.53
C VAL A 81 -16.60 6.94 5.37
N ASP A 82 -15.86 6.21 6.21
CA ASP A 82 -14.71 6.78 6.95
C ASP A 82 -13.53 7.02 5.97
N LEU A 83 -13.34 8.26 5.57
CA LEU A 83 -12.31 8.69 4.61
C LEU A 83 -10.94 8.99 5.22
N LYS A 84 -10.67 8.57 6.46
CA LYS A 84 -9.38 8.83 7.09
C LYS A 84 -8.22 8.39 6.22
N GLY A 85 -7.39 9.35 5.83
CA GLY A 85 -6.22 9.09 4.99
C GLY A 85 -6.54 8.74 3.53
N MET A 86 -7.72 9.08 3.04
CA MET A 86 -8.10 8.91 1.64
C MET A 86 -8.49 10.25 1.01
N GLN A 87 -8.08 10.46 -0.22
CA GLN A 87 -8.51 11.54 -1.08
C GLN A 87 -9.47 10.97 -2.13
N LEU A 88 -10.60 11.64 -2.32
CA LEU A 88 -11.57 11.31 -3.36
C LEU A 88 -11.58 12.39 -4.43
N ALA A 89 -11.64 11.99 -5.70
CA ALA A 89 -11.84 12.93 -6.81
C ALA A 89 -12.82 12.34 -7.82
N LEU A 90 -13.81 13.14 -8.21
CA LEU A 90 -14.81 12.79 -9.21
C LEU A 90 -14.48 13.49 -10.53
N TYR A 91 -14.50 12.73 -11.63
CA TYR A 91 -14.18 13.20 -12.97
C TYR A 91 -15.30 12.90 -13.94
N ASP A 92 -15.51 13.83 -14.90
CA ASP A 92 -16.35 13.61 -16.06
C ASP A 92 -15.57 12.82 -17.12
N ARG A 93 -15.89 11.54 -17.27
CA ARG A 93 -15.25 10.55 -18.16
C ARG A 93 -13.80 10.25 -17.76
N GLU A 94 -12.81 10.93 -18.37
CA GLU A 94 -11.40 10.63 -18.13
C GLU A 94 -10.78 11.54 -17.05
N PRO A 95 -9.90 11.01 -16.18
CA PRO A 95 -9.26 11.79 -15.14
C PRO A 95 -8.28 12.82 -15.72
N SER A 96 -8.69 14.08 -15.73
CA SER A 96 -7.85 15.21 -16.10
C SER A 96 -8.15 16.40 -15.19
N LYS A 97 -7.31 17.42 -15.25
CA LYS A 97 -7.49 18.64 -14.47
C LYS A 97 -8.76 19.40 -14.91
N GLU A 98 -9.07 19.35 -16.20
CA GLU A 98 -10.20 20.01 -16.82
C GLU A 98 -11.52 19.28 -16.55
N SER A 99 -11.51 17.96 -16.57
CA SER A 99 -12.67 17.09 -16.35
C SER A 99 -13.00 16.88 -14.87
N ARG A 100 -12.14 17.31 -13.94
CA ARG A 100 -12.40 17.17 -12.51
C ARG A 100 -13.61 17.99 -12.09
N LEU A 101 -14.59 17.30 -11.55
CA LEU A 101 -15.84 17.87 -11.03
C LEU A 101 -15.67 18.30 -9.57
N ALA A 102 -15.19 17.42 -8.72
CA ALA A 102 -14.99 17.67 -7.30
C ALA A 102 -13.78 16.90 -6.75
N MET A 103 -13.28 17.34 -5.59
CA MET A 103 -12.21 16.66 -4.87
C MET A 103 -12.36 16.92 -3.37
N ILE A 104 -12.35 15.85 -2.60
CA ILE A 104 -12.24 15.88 -1.14
C ILE A 104 -10.80 15.53 -0.80
N ALA A 105 -10.11 16.45 -0.13
CA ALA A 105 -8.75 16.21 0.33
C ALA A 105 -8.78 15.34 1.59
N GLY A 106 -8.01 14.25 1.58
CA GLY A 106 -7.76 13.47 2.80
C GLY A 106 -6.76 14.17 3.70
N THR A 107 -6.82 13.87 4.99
CA THR A 107 -5.84 14.34 5.97
C THR A 107 -4.56 13.49 5.87
N GLY A 108 -3.46 14.05 5.36
CA GLY A 108 -2.15 13.39 5.27
C GLY A 108 -1.26 13.99 4.19
N GLU A 109 0.04 13.96 4.41
CA GLU A 109 1.05 14.36 3.45
C GLU A 109 1.60 13.10 2.76
N GLY A 110 1.35 12.96 1.48
CA GLY A 110 1.92 11.86 0.69
C GLY A 110 1.04 11.44 -0.48
N MET A 111 1.67 11.16 -1.62
CA MET A 111 1.01 10.64 -2.80
C MET A 111 1.06 9.10 -2.79
N GLY A 112 0.06 8.48 -2.16
CA GLY A 112 -0.14 7.04 -2.23
C GLY A 112 -0.70 6.60 -3.59
N ARG A 113 -0.89 5.29 -3.71
CA ARG A 113 -1.45 4.67 -4.92
C ARG A 113 -2.88 5.17 -5.18
N ALA A 114 -3.15 5.58 -6.40
CA ALA A 114 -4.49 5.94 -6.86
C ALA A 114 -5.16 4.71 -7.50
N VAL A 115 -6.41 4.49 -7.16
CA VAL A 115 -7.30 3.51 -7.82
C VAL A 115 -8.43 4.30 -8.45
N THR A 116 -8.78 3.97 -9.69
CA THR A 116 -9.88 4.61 -10.42
C THR A 116 -10.97 3.58 -10.68
N GLN A 117 -12.19 3.94 -10.33
CA GLN A 117 -13.39 3.14 -10.52
C GLN A 117 -14.35 3.84 -11.49
N ASP A 118 -14.86 3.10 -12.46
CA ASP A 118 -15.89 3.59 -13.36
C ASP A 118 -17.25 3.60 -12.65
N LEU A 119 -17.94 4.72 -12.78
CA LEU A 119 -19.29 4.94 -12.26
C LEU A 119 -20.22 5.35 -13.38
N LEU A 120 -21.47 4.93 -13.30
CA LEU A 120 -22.54 5.41 -14.18
C LEU A 120 -23.52 6.26 -13.38
N ILE A 121 -23.49 7.57 -13.56
CA ILE A 121 -24.39 8.50 -12.89
C ILE A 121 -25.40 9.03 -13.90
N ALA A 122 -26.67 8.69 -13.72
CA ALA A 122 -27.74 9.09 -14.64
C ALA A 122 -27.31 8.94 -16.12
N ASN A 123 -27.05 7.71 -16.55
CA ASN A 123 -26.66 7.33 -17.91
C ASN A 123 -25.36 7.98 -18.46
N ARG A 124 -24.60 8.66 -17.61
CA ARG A 124 -23.30 9.25 -17.98
C ARG A 124 -22.15 8.53 -17.30
N PRO A 125 -21.15 8.06 -18.08
CA PRO A 125 -19.95 7.50 -17.48
C PRO A 125 -19.12 8.58 -16.78
N MET A 126 -18.79 8.33 -15.51
CA MET A 126 -17.93 9.17 -14.68
C MET A 126 -16.86 8.28 -14.04
N LYS A 127 -15.78 8.87 -13.54
CA LYS A 127 -14.73 8.14 -12.86
C LYS A 127 -14.51 8.69 -11.44
N LEU A 128 -14.55 7.79 -10.47
CA LEU A 128 -14.18 8.10 -9.11
C LEU A 128 -12.73 7.61 -8.88
N GLN A 129 -11.86 8.53 -8.55
CA GLN A 129 -10.50 8.23 -8.16
C GLN A 129 -10.38 8.28 -6.64
N VAL A 130 -9.92 7.19 -6.05
CA VAL A 130 -9.60 7.09 -4.63
C VAL A 130 -8.09 7.01 -4.52
N ARG A 131 -7.50 7.90 -3.75
CA ARG A 131 -6.05 7.92 -3.49
C ARG A 131 -5.81 7.80 -2.00
N SER A 132 -4.95 6.88 -1.60
CA SER A 132 -4.47 6.82 -0.22
C SER A 132 -3.54 8.02 0.02
N VAL A 133 -3.86 8.83 1.02
CA VAL A 133 -3.01 9.91 1.51
C VAL A 133 -2.42 9.43 2.83
N GLY A 134 -1.44 8.53 2.73
CA GLY A 134 -0.72 8.04 3.89
C GLY A 134 0.68 8.61 3.91
N ASN A 135 1.19 8.94 5.08
CA ASN A 135 2.62 9.15 5.24
C ASN A 135 3.31 7.89 4.73
N GLY A 136 4.18 8.00 3.73
CA GLY A 136 5.03 6.91 3.26
C GLY A 136 6.02 6.41 4.34
N SER A 137 5.94 6.94 5.54
CA SER A 137 6.65 6.45 6.72
C SER A 137 6.01 5.15 7.22
N LEU A 138 6.84 4.17 7.47
CA LEU A 138 6.43 2.95 8.16
C LEU A 138 5.67 3.34 9.43
N SER A 139 4.54 2.68 9.69
CA SER A 139 3.83 2.84 10.97
C SER A 139 4.82 2.69 12.12
N THR A 140 4.64 3.47 13.19
CA THR A 140 5.48 3.40 14.40
C THR A 140 5.62 1.95 14.89
N ILE A 141 4.54 1.16 14.80
CA ILE A 141 4.55 -0.27 15.14
C ILE A 141 5.48 -1.05 14.21
N SER A 142 5.44 -0.78 12.90
CA SER A 142 6.33 -1.46 11.92
C SER A 142 7.80 -1.12 12.16
N MET A 143 8.11 0.13 12.54
CA MET A 143 9.47 0.53 12.91
C MET A 143 9.95 -0.18 14.19
N VAL A 144 9.10 -0.27 15.21
CA VAL A 144 9.43 -0.97 16.46
C VAL A 144 9.67 -2.46 16.19
N VAL A 145 8.82 -3.12 15.41
CA VAL A 145 8.98 -4.55 15.05
C VAL A 145 10.27 -4.77 14.26
N LEU A 146 10.59 -3.89 13.32
CA LEU A 146 11.82 -3.98 12.52
C LEU A 146 13.07 -3.81 13.38
N LEU A 147 13.10 -2.81 14.27
CA LEU A 147 14.21 -2.58 15.19
C LEU A 147 14.39 -3.75 16.18
N PHE A 148 13.29 -4.26 16.72
CA PHE A 148 13.32 -5.43 17.59
C PHE A 148 13.84 -6.67 16.86
N GLY A 149 13.38 -6.95 15.65
CA GLY A 149 13.86 -8.05 14.81
C GLY A 149 15.36 -7.94 14.52
N LEU A 150 15.84 -6.72 14.22
CA LEU A 150 17.27 -6.47 14.00
C LEU A 150 18.10 -6.70 15.27
N ALA A 151 17.61 -6.27 16.43
CA ALA A 151 18.27 -6.48 17.71
C ALA A 151 18.37 -7.97 18.06
N VAL A 152 17.30 -8.73 17.88
CA VAL A 152 17.30 -10.20 18.09
C VAL A 152 18.26 -10.89 17.13
N ALA A 153 18.25 -10.54 15.85
CA ALA A 153 19.17 -11.11 14.87
C ALA A 153 20.65 -10.82 15.23
N SER A 154 20.95 -9.59 15.67
CA SER A 154 22.28 -9.18 16.11
C SER A 154 22.74 -9.98 17.35
N LEU A 155 21.84 -10.17 18.30
CA LEU A 155 22.12 -10.94 19.52
C LEU A 155 22.40 -12.41 19.18
N LEU A 156 21.60 -13.04 18.33
CA LEU A 156 21.81 -14.42 17.87
C LEU A 156 23.14 -14.58 17.15
N MET A 157 23.53 -13.61 16.33
CA MET A 157 24.82 -13.61 15.65
C MET A 157 25.99 -13.51 16.65
N LEU A 158 25.84 -12.67 17.68
CA LEU A 158 26.86 -12.54 18.74
C LEU A 158 27.02 -13.84 19.54
N VAL A 159 25.90 -14.43 19.97
CA VAL A 159 25.89 -15.70 20.70
C VAL A 159 26.54 -16.83 19.86
N SER A 160 26.16 -16.91 18.58
CA SER A 160 26.78 -17.91 17.66
C SER A 160 28.28 -17.73 17.55
N ARG A 161 28.78 -16.50 17.44
CA ARG A 161 30.22 -16.22 17.39
C ARG A 161 30.95 -16.60 18.68
N LEU A 162 30.31 -16.31 19.84
CA LEU A 162 30.92 -16.68 21.14
C LEU A 162 30.99 -18.18 21.31
N LEU A 163 29.92 -18.93 20.98
CA LEU A 163 29.90 -20.38 21.05
C LEU A 163 30.94 -21.02 20.11
N THR A 164 31.08 -20.50 18.90
CA THR A 164 32.10 -21.00 17.95
C THR A 164 33.51 -20.75 18.46
N LYS A 165 33.80 -19.60 19.09
CA LYS A 165 35.08 -19.32 19.71
C LYS A 165 35.37 -20.31 20.82
N GLN A 166 34.42 -20.53 21.74
CA GLN A 166 34.58 -21.49 22.83
C GLN A 166 34.87 -22.90 22.31
N MET A 167 34.12 -23.37 21.31
CA MET A 167 34.38 -24.71 20.72
C MET A 167 35.79 -24.84 20.13
N VAL A 168 36.30 -23.80 19.48
CA VAL A 168 37.68 -23.83 18.92
C VAL A 168 38.71 -23.79 20.03
N GLU A 169 38.52 -23.04 21.10
CA GLU A 169 39.44 -23.02 22.26
C GLU A 169 39.43 -24.34 23.00
N ASP A 170 38.28 -24.95 23.23
CA ASP A 170 38.14 -26.26 23.85
C ASP A 170 38.83 -27.35 23.02
N GLN A 171 38.68 -27.36 21.70
CA GLN A 171 39.39 -28.29 20.83
C GLN A 171 40.91 -28.13 20.88
N ARG A 172 41.42 -26.91 20.94
CA ARG A 172 42.85 -26.62 21.09
C ARG A 172 43.37 -27.11 22.45
N ALA A 173 42.60 -26.87 23.52
CA ALA A 173 42.98 -27.37 24.86
C ALA A 173 43.01 -28.87 24.90
N LEU A 174 42.02 -29.57 24.34
CA LEU A 174 42.00 -31.03 24.26
C LEU A 174 43.19 -31.60 23.44
N ALA A 175 43.51 -30.98 22.31
CA ALA A 175 44.66 -31.37 21.50
C ALA A 175 45.97 -31.20 22.25
N TRP A 176 46.16 -30.10 22.98
CA TRP A 176 47.33 -29.84 23.82
C TRP A 176 47.47 -30.89 24.95
N PHE A 177 46.38 -31.24 25.66
CA PHE A 177 46.37 -32.29 26.68
C PHE A 177 46.68 -33.66 26.09
N ALA A 178 46.19 -34.01 24.91
CA ALA A 178 46.50 -35.26 24.23
C ALA A 178 48.00 -35.37 23.87
N GLU A 179 48.58 -34.28 23.38
CA GLU A 179 50.02 -34.20 23.07
C GLU A 179 50.89 -34.37 24.32
N GLN A 180 50.56 -33.65 25.41
CA GLN A 180 51.28 -33.78 26.70
C GLN A 180 51.19 -35.17 27.24
N ASN A 181 50.07 -35.86 27.20
CA ASN A 181 49.90 -37.23 27.62
C ASN A 181 50.71 -38.21 26.75
N SER A 182 50.73 -37.95 25.44
CA SER A 182 51.55 -38.76 24.51
C SER A 182 53.05 -38.69 24.84
N ILE A 183 53.60 -37.51 25.07
CA ILE A 183 54.99 -37.26 25.45
C ILE A 183 55.28 -37.94 26.76
N ARG A 184 54.42 -37.76 27.79
CA ARG A 184 54.64 -38.43 29.11
C ARG A 184 54.63 -39.93 29.02
N ASN A 185 53.70 -40.51 28.24
CA ASN A 185 53.67 -41.98 28.06
C ASN A 185 54.89 -42.50 27.31
N SER A 186 55.39 -41.73 26.31
CA SER A 186 56.62 -42.06 25.59
C SER A 186 57.84 -42.05 26.51
N LEU A 187 58.03 -41.01 27.34
CA LEU A 187 59.07 -40.88 28.30
C LEU A 187 59.05 -42.05 29.38
N THR A 188 57.84 -42.34 29.87
CA THR A 188 57.63 -43.40 30.82
C THR A 188 58.03 -44.77 30.22
N ARG A 189 57.70 -45.01 28.97
CA ARG A 189 58.09 -46.26 28.27
C ARG A 189 59.58 -46.33 28.03
N GLU A 190 60.25 -45.25 27.66
CA GLU A 190 61.68 -45.16 27.48
C GLU A 190 62.42 -45.39 28.81
N LEU A 191 61.98 -44.78 29.90
CA LEU A 191 62.55 -45.00 31.24
C LEU A 191 62.40 -46.44 31.67
N ASN A 192 61.22 -47.03 31.52
CA ASN A 192 61.05 -48.47 31.83
C ASN A 192 61.93 -49.36 31.00
N HIS A 193 62.18 -49.03 29.75
CA HIS A 193 63.05 -49.76 28.87
C HIS A 193 64.53 -49.67 29.31
N ARG A 194 64.96 -48.46 29.70
CA ARG A 194 66.34 -48.25 30.24
C ARG A 194 66.54 -48.92 31.58
N VAL A 195 65.56 -48.82 32.49
CA VAL A 195 65.65 -49.54 33.80
C VAL A 195 65.75 -51.05 33.62
N LYS A 196 64.93 -51.65 32.72
CA LYS A 196 65.01 -53.07 32.40
C LYS A 196 66.37 -53.46 31.85
N ASN A 197 66.91 -52.63 30.92
CA ASN A 197 68.23 -52.91 30.33
C ASN A 197 69.38 -52.82 31.39
N THR A 198 69.32 -51.82 32.27
CA THR A 198 70.30 -51.64 33.35
C THR A 198 70.20 -52.73 34.34
N LEU A 199 69.02 -53.21 34.76
CA LEU A 199 68.83 -54.34 35.65
C LEU A 199 69.32 -55.65 35.02
N ALA A 200 69.06 -55.85 33.72
CA ALA A 200 69.56 -56.99 33.00
C ALA A 200 71.14 -57.06 32.95
N ASN A 201 71.72 -55.85 32.69
CA ASN A 201 73.18 -55.74 32.73
C ASN A 201 73.79 -56.00 34.11
N VAL A 202 73.19 -55.47 35.17
CA VAL A 202 73.61 -55.72 36.57
C VAL A 202 73.46 -57.19 36.93
N LEU A 203 72.34 -57.82 36.52
CA LEU A 203 72.10 -59.25 36.77
C LEU A 203 73.14 -60.12 36.06
N SER A 204 73.55 -59.79 34.87
CA SER A 204 74.57 -60.52 34.09
C SER A 204 75.99 -60.41 34.73
N ILE A 205 76.27 -59.32 35.43
CA ILE A 205 77.56 -59.15 36.14
C ILE A 205 77.58 -59.91 37.47
N VAL A 206 76.45 -60.05 38.15
CA VAL A 206 76.35 -60.76 39.44
C VAL A 206 76.27 -62.28 39.26
N THR A 207 75.94 -62.77 38.08
CA THR A 207 75.84 -64.20 37.77
C THR A 207 77.08 -64.76 37.07
N LEU A 208 78.15 -64.01 36.94
CA LEU A 208 79.51 -64.44 36.56
C LEU A 208 80.35 -64.60 37.82
#